data_ec0c3171a59f3838330598d63cef3bc0
#
_entry.id   ec0c3171a59f3838330598d63cef3bc0
#
_cell.length_a   1.000
_cell.length_b   1.000
_cell.length_c   1.000
_cell.angle_alpha   90.00
_cell.angle_beta   90.00
_cell.angle_gamma   90.00
#
_symmetry.space_group_name_H-M   'P 1'
#
loop_
_entity.id
_entity.type
_entity.pdbx_description
1 polymer ?
#
loop_
_entity_poly.entity_id
_entity_poly.type
_entity_poly.pdbx_seq_one_letter_code
_entity_poly.pdbx_strand_id
1 'polypeptide(L)'
;YAGISGTTGIIGSNSTTLFVVLANTNLTILDAPTVLTAGDSLTVNGTLLDDLGLSLMEAGVPSTAVVHLTIDGVPVASIETNATDGSFSLGYTLPEDITAGAHVIGVEFRGGRDWVNPVGYGDTNNPEYYSPSSDTIGFNVSVPTEIIFLTPNGQADRETTMTLEGRLVDIVDNNLPNLTVEIWLDGPWLPH
;
A
#
# COMPACT_ATOMS: atom_id res chain seq x y z
N TYR A 1 -16.64 31.62 38.76
CA TYR A 1 -16.04 32.12 39.99
C TYR A 1 -17.15 32.55 40.94
N ALA A 2 -17.34 31.83 42.02
CA ALA A 2 -18.23 32.27 43.10
C ALA A 2 -17.41 32.29 44.40
N GLY A 3 -16.92 33.43 44.78
CA GLY A 3 -16.30 33.65 46.04
C GLY A 3 -17.26 34.44 46.96
N ILE A 4 -17.49 33.96 48.20
CA ILE A 4 -18.21 34.70 49.20
C ILE A 4 -17.18 35.39 50.07
N SER A 5 -17.14 36.73 50.00
CA SER A 5 -16.35 37.57 50.86
C SER A 5 -17.14 37.79 52.20
N GLY A 6 -16.74 37.11 53.25
CA GLY A 6 -17.31 37.27 54.55
C GLY A 6 -16.30 36.86 55.63
N THR A 7 -16.54 37.24 56.87
CA THR A 7 -15.66 37.07 58.04
C THR A 7 -15.41 35.60 58.46
N THR A 8 -15.87 34.62 57.70
CA THR A 8 -15.68 33.18 57.97
C THR A 8 -14.76 32.50 56.97
N GLY A 9 -13.97 33.20 56.18
CA GLY A 9 -12.83 32.59 55.49
C GLY A 9 -13.14 31.47 54.47
N ILE A 10 -14.28 31.50 53.79
CA ILE A 10 -14.54 30.57 52.68
C ILE A 10 -13.75 31.01 51.47
N ILE A 11 -12.76 30.23 51.08
CA ILE A 11 -11.94 30.46 49.91
C ILE A 11 -12.71 29.90 48.71
N GLY A 12 -12.94 30.72 47.68
CA GLY A 12 -13.53 30.24 46.43
C GLY A 12 -12.62 29.17 45.81
N SER A 13 -13.21 28.10 45.32
CA SER A 13 -12.50 27.08 44.55
C SER A 13 -12.81 27.22 43.06
N ASN A 14 -11.77 27.04 42.23
CA ASN A 14 -11.90 27.00 40.79
C ASN A 14 -11.49 25.59 40.31
N SER A 15 -12.26 24.98 39.46
CA SER A 15 -11.94 23.69 38.83
C SER A 15 -11.87 23.91 37.31
N THR A 16 -10.78 23.47 36.71
CA THR A 16 -10.59 23.52 35.27
C THR A 16 -10.47 22.09 34.76
N THR A 17 -11.28 21.73 33.81
CA THR A 17 -11.17 20.45 33.08
C THR A 17 -10.64 20.77 31.68
N LEU A 18 -9.54 20.12 31.31
CA LEU A 18 -9.03 20.16 29.94
C LEU A 18 -9.71 19.06 29.13
N PHE A 19 -10.15 19.38 27.95
CA PHE A 19 -10.59 18.40 26.96
C PHE A 19 -9.88 18.65 25.64
N VAL A 20 -9.61 17.58 24.91
CA VAL A 20 -8.99 17.61 23.59
C VAL A 20 -10.08 17.41 22.56
N VAL A 21 -10.09 18.24 21.53
CA VAL A 21 -10.93 18.08 20.35
C VAL A 21 -10.02 17.55 19.23
N LEU A 22 -10.37 16.38 18.71
CA LEU A 22 -9.70 15.80 17.56
C LEU A 22 -10.41 16.20 16.28
N ALA A 23 -9.68 16.62 15.27
CA ALA A 23 -10.19 16.80 13.93
C ALA A 23 -10.13 15.44 13.18
N ASN A 24 -11.18 15.15 12.44
CA ASN A 24 -11.18 13.99 11.56
C ASN A 24 -10.32 14.27 10.33
N THR A 25 -9.76 13.20 9.76
CA THR A 25 -9.02 13.27 8.50
C THR A 25 -9.68 12.40 7.44
N ASN A 26 -9.46 12.78 6.20
CA ASN A 26 -9.84 12.03 5.01
C ASN A 26 -8.58 11.79 4.17
N LEU A 27 -8.15 10.52 4.09
CA LEU A 27 -7.08 10.08 3.23
C LEU A 27 -7.70 9.43 2.00
N THR A 28 -7.30 9.87 0.81
CA THR A 28 -7.89 9.39 -0.45
C THR A 28 -6.80 9.08 -1.46
N ILE A 29 -6.86 7.89 -2.07
CA ILE A 29 -6.08 7.52 -3.26
C ILE A 29 -6.80 8.13 -4.47
N LEU A 30 -6.10 9.00 -5.20
CA LEU A 30 -6.61 9.62 -6.43
C LEU A 30 -6.18 8.85 -7.68
N ASP A 31 -5.00 8.25 -7.64
CA ASP A 31 -4.43 7.51 -8.76
C ASP A 31 -3.48 6.43 -8.26
N ALA A 32 -3.63 5.21 -8.78
CA ALA A 32 -2.75 4.08 -8.53
C ALA A 32 -2.87 3.07 -9.68
N PRO A 33 -1.80 2.31 -10.00
CA PRO A 33 -1.86 1.27 -11.03
C PRO A 33 -2.76 0.11 -10.59
N THR A 34 -3.52 -0.45 -11.54
CA THR A 34 -4.39 -1.61 -11.32
C THR A 34 -3.81 -2.93 -11.81
N VAL A 35 -2.76 -2.88 -12.62
CA VAL A 35 -2.01 -4.05 -13.12
C VAL A 35 -0.54 -3.70 -13.17
N LEU A 36 0.30 -4.59 -12.64
CA LEU A 36 1.76 -4.48 -12.60
C LEU A 36 2.39 -5.84 -12.88
N THR A 37 3.66 -5.82 -13.27
CA THR A 37 4.50 -7.00 -13.31
C THR A 37 5.41 -7.06 -12.08
N ALA A 38 5.78 -8.24 -11.61
CA ALA A 38 6.79 -8.39 -10.57
C ALA A 38 8.08 -7.62 -10.95
N GLY A 39 8.62 -6.86 -10.02
CA GLY A 39 9.76 -5.96 -10.26
C GLY A 39 9.40 -4.57 -10.79
N ASP A 40 8.15 -4.31 -11.18
CA ASP A 40 7.73 -2.98 -11.64
C ASP A 40 7.72 -1.95 -10.51
N SER A 41 7.95 -0.68 -10.87
CA SER A 41 7.76 0.45 -9.97
C SER A 41 6.31 0.94 -10.04
N LEU A 42 5.70 1.13 -8.89
CA LEU A 42 4.39 1.76 -8.75
C LEU A 42 4.51 3.17 -8.19
N THR A 43 3.55 4.02 -8.54
CA THR A 43 3.37 5.33 -7.92
C THR A 43 1.91 5.47 -7.48
N VAL A 44 1.71 5.88 -6.24
CA VAL A 44 0.39 6.13 -5.66
C VAL A 44 0.28 7.61 -5.35
N ASN A 45 -0.70 8.27 -5.95
CA ASN A 45 -0.99 9.68 -5.73
C ASN A 45 -2.27 9.83 -4.93
N GLY A 46 -2.30 10.78 -4.01
CA GLY A 46 -3.46 11.00 -3.18
C GLY A 46 -3.42 12.31 -2.40
N THR A 47 -4.40 12.48 -1.51
CA THR A 47 -4.51 13.63 -0.63
C THR A 47 -4.86 13.18 0.79
N LEU A 48 -4.35 13.90 1.77
CA LEU A 48 -4.73 13.83 3.17
C LEU A 48 -5.24 15.20 3.61
N LEU A 49 -6.54 15.28 3.91
CA LEU A 49 -7.22 16.51 4.25
C LEU A 49 -7.95 16.36 5.59
N ASP A 50 -8.28 17.47 6.22
CA ASP A 50 -9.17 17.49 7.38
C ASP A 50 -10.65 17.39 6.94
N ASP A 51 -11.56 17.40 7.90
CA ASP A 51 -13.02 17.35 7.67
C ASP A 51 -13.61 18.61 7.02
N LEU A 52 -12.83 19.67 6.88
CA LEU A 52 -13.16 20.88 6.13
C LEU A 52 -12.60 20.86 4.70
N GLY A 53 -11.85 19.81 4.32
CA GLY A 53 -11.20 19.68 3.02
C GLY A 53 -9.95 20.55 2.88
N LEU A 54 -9.29 20.88 3.99
CA LEU A 54 -8.06 21.66 4.03
C LEU A 54 -6.86 20.76 4.37
N SER A 55 -5.66 21.17 3.99
CA SER A 55 -4.42 20.53 4.47
C SER A 55 -4.31 20.63 5.99
N LEU A 56 -3.62 19.64 6.60
CA LEU A 56 -3.48 19.61 8.05
C LEU A 56 -2.70 20.82 8.56
N MET A 57 -3.04 21.23 9.76
CA MET A 57 -2.44 22.43 10.36
C MET A 57 -1.85 22.11 11.73
N GLU A 58 -0.75 22.76 12.06
CA GLU A 58 -0.19 22.77 13.41
C GLU A 58 -0.02 24.20 13.90
N ALA A 59 -0.55 24.49 15.08
CA ALA A 59 -0.53 25.84 15.67
C ALA A 59 -1.05 26.94 14.72
N GLY A 60 -2.01 26.62 13.82
CA GLY A 60 -2.57 27.56 12.87
C GLY A 60 -1.74 27.77 11.59
N VAL A 61 -0.72 26.95 11.35
CA VAL A 61 0.15 26.99 10.16
C VAL A 61 -0.01 25.68 9.38
N PRO A 62 -0.10 25.70 8.02
CA PRO A 62 -0.06 24.50 7.21
C PRO A 62 1.14 23.61 7.56
N SER A 63 0.89 22.32 7.74
CA SER A 63 1.90 21.36 8.20
C SER A 63 1.92 20.11 7.32
N THR A 64 3.09 19.48 7.19
CA THR A 64 3.23 18.16 6.58
C THR A 64 2.72 17.08 7.53
N ALA A 65 2.37 15.94 6.98
CA ALA A 65 2.00 14.74 7.73
C ALA A 65 2.56 13.51 7.03
N VAL A 66 2.94 12.49 7.79
CA VAL A 66 3.49 11.26 7.25
C VAL A 66 2.37 10.32 6.83
N VAL A 67 2.38 9.90 5.57
CA VAL A 67 1.52 8.87 5.00
C VAL A 67 2.36 7.63 4.71
N HIS A 68 1.86 6.47 5.11
CA HIS A 68 2.51 5.17 4.91
C HIS A 68 1.82 4.42 3.78
N LEU A 69 2.63 3.82 2.89
CA LEU A 69 2.19 2.88 1.87
C LEU A 69 2.27 1.46 2.42
N THR A 70 1.24 0.68 2.21
CA THR A 70 1.22 -0.75 2.52
C THR A 70 0.91 -1.57 1.27
N ILE A 71 1.49 -2.77 1.18
CA ILE A 71 1.08 -3.81 0.25
C ILE A 71 0.59 -4.99 1.08
N ASP A 72 -0.66 -5.40 0.86
CA ASP A 72 -1.34 -6.43 1.65
C ASP A 72 -1.28 -6.21 3.17
N GLY A 73 -1.37 -4.92 3.57
CA GLY A 73 -1.27 -4.51 4.98
C GLY A 73 0.16 -4.45 5.55
N VAL A 74 1.19 -4.76 4.76
CA VAL A 74 2.60 -4.66 5.18
C VAL A 74 3.15 -3.30 4.78
N PRO A 75 3.65 -2.47 5.71
CA PRO A 75 4.26 -1.18 5.39
C PRO A 75 5.52 -1.35 4.54
N VAL A 76 5.60 -0.61 3.41
CA VAL A 76 6.70 -0.71 2.45
C VAL A 76 7.38 0.63 2.16
N ALA A 77 6.70 1.76 2.34
CA ALA A 77 7.24 3.09 2.14
C ALA A 77 6.48 4.13 2.96
N SER A 78 7.03 5.34 3.09
CA SER A 78 6.34 6.49 3.66
C SER A 78 6.85 7.78 3.04
N ILE A 79 6.01 8.82 3.07
CA ILE A 79 6.34 10.16 2.59
C ILE A 79 5.60 11.21 3.42
N GLU A 80 6.13 12.43 3.44
CA GLU A 80 5.40 13.59 3.96
C GLU A 80 4.47 14.18 2.89
N THR A 81 3.29 14.62 3.30
CA THR A 81 2.36 15.36 2.44
C THR A 81 2.87 16.76 2.14
N ASN A 82 2.39 17.35 1.08
CA ASN A 82 2.58 18.77 0.83
C ASN A 82 1.75 19.58 1.86
N ALA A 83 2.41 20.45 2.61
CA ALA A 83 1.76 21.27 3.63
C ALA A 83 0.68 22.23 3.07
N THR A 84 0.75 22.61 1.79
CA THR A 84 -0.16 23.59 1.20
C THR A 84 -1.52 22.99 0.82
N ASP A 85 -1.52 21.78 0.28
CA ASP A 85 -2.71 21.15 -0.32
C ASP A 85 -2.96 19.70 0.14
N GLY A 86 -2.12 19.19 1.06
CA GLY A 86 -2.23 17.83 1.58
C GLY A 86 -1.92 16.73 0.57
N SER A 87 -1.43 17.04 -0.64
CA SER A 87 -1.12 16.04 -1.67
C SER A 87 0.12 15.22 -1.32
N PHE A 88 0.16 13.99 -1.81
CA PHE A 88 1.33 13.11 -1.72
C PHE A 88 1.52 12.28 -3.00
N SER A 89 2.76 11.84 -3.22
CA SER A 89 3.13 10.92 -4.30
C SER A 89 4.12 9.90 -3.77
N LEU A 90 3.66 8.67 -3.54
CA LEU A 90 4.43 7.56 -2.99
C LEU A 90 4.91 6.65 -4.11
N GLY A 91 6.23 6.45 -4.21
CA GLY A 91 6.87 5.50 -5.11
C GLY A 91 7.33 4.24 -4.37
N TYR A 92 7.17 3.07 -5.00
CA TYR A 92 7.67 1.80 -4.50
C TYR A 92 7.96 0.85 -5.66
N THR A 93 8.99 0.02 -5.55
CA THR A 93 9.29 -1.03 -6.52
C THR A 93 8.88 -2.37 -5.94
N LEU A 94 8.01 -3.09 -6.64
CA LEU A 94 7.57 -4.43 -6.22
C LEU A 94 8.76 -5.39 -6.18
N PRO A 95 8.80 -6.31 -5.23
CA PRO A 95 9.77 -7.40 -5.24
C PRO A 95 9.58 -8.29 -6.48
N GLU A 96 10.69 -8.83 -7.00
CA GLU A 96 10.65 -9.78 -8.12
C GLU A 96 9.97 -11.12 -7.73
N ASP A 97 9.99 -11.45 -6.43
CA ASP A 97 9.39 -12.66 -5.86
C ASP A 97 7.96 -12.46 -5.32
N ILE A 98 7.34 -11.30 -5.59
CA ILE A 98 5.93 -11.10 -5.25
C ILE A 98 5.06 -12.13 -5.98
N THR A 99 4.07 -12.68 -5.29
CA THR A 99 3.19 -13.68 -5.89
C THR A 99 2.33 -13.11 -7.02
N ALA A 100 2.01 -13.91 -8.02
CA ALA A 100 1.04 -13.52 -9.04
C ALA A 100 -0.38 -13.52 -8.47
N GLY A 101 -1.21 -12.57 -8.92
CA GLY A 101 -2.62 -12.52 -8.54
C GLY A 101 -3.04 -11.18 -7.96
N ALA A 102 -4.15 -11.21 -7.21
CA ALA A 102 -4.74 -10.01 -6.62
C ALA A 102 -4.03 -9.61 -5.34
N HIS A 103 -3.69 -8.35 -5.25
CA HIS A 103 -3.06 -7.68 -4.11
C HIS A 103 -3.79 -6.39 -3.76
N VAL A 104 -3.47 -5.80 -2.62
CA VAL A 104 -4.07 -4.56 -2.13
C VAL A 104 -2.98 -3.52 -1.85
N ILE A 105 -3.08 -2.37 -2.51
CA ILE A 105 -2.38 -1.15 -2.11
C ILE A 105 -3.20 -0.49 -1.01
N GLY A 106 -2.58 -0.17 0.12
CA GLY A 106 -3.17 0.65 1.17
C GLY A 106 -2.34 1.90 1.42
N VAL A 107 -3.00 2.98 1.78
CA VAL A 107 -2.37 4.17 2.33
C VAL A 107 -2.93 4.44 3.72
N GLU A 108 -2.06 4.80 4.66
CA GLU A 108 -2.41 4.98 6.07
C GLU A 108 -1.82 6.28 6.62
N PHE A 109 -2.67 7.09 7.21
CA PHE A 109 -2.29 8.13 8.15
C PHE A 109 -2.60 7.63 9.57
N ARG A 110 -1.59 7.52 10.42
CA ARG A 110 -1.71 6.90 11.75
C ARG A 110 -2.24 7.81 12.84
N GLY A 111 -2.66 9.00 12.46
CA GLY A 111 -3.13 10.04 13.37
C GLY A 111 -2.03 10.97 13.83
N GLY A 112 -2.43 12.03 14.53
CA GLY A 112 -1.53 13.00 15.12
C GLY A 112 -0.63 12.40 16.21
N ARG A 113 0.45 13.08 16.55
CA ARG A 113 1.43 12.59 17.55
C ARG A 113 0.83 12.33 18.93
N ASP A 114 -0.28 12.96 19.28
CA ASP A 114 -0.99 12.74 20.56
C ASP A 114 -2.07 11.66 20.45
N TRP A 115 -2.22 11.04 19.27
CA TRP A 115 -3.18 9.97 19.11
C TRP A 115 -2.69 8.69 19.81
N VAL A 116 -3.43 8.26 20.82
CA VAL A 116 -3.19 7.02 21.53
C VAL A 116 -4.21 5.99 21.09
N ASN A 117 -3.77 4.96 20.37
CA ASN A 117 -4.60 3.83 19.99
C ASN A 117 -4.14 2.53 20.69
N PRO A 118 -4.92 1.43 20.64
CA PRO A 118 -4.55 0.16 21.28
C PRO A 118 -3.24 -0.47 20.76
N VAL A 119 -2.75 -0.02 19.61
CA VAL A 119 -1.55 -0.56 18.94
C VAL A 119 -0.32 0.32 19.16
N GLY A 120 -0.49 1.56 19.67
CA GLY A 120 0.60 2.50 19.89
C GLY A 120 0.15 3.96 19.77
N TYR A 121 1.12 4.85 19.84
CA TYR A 121 0.89 6.27 19.60
C TYR A 121 0.78 6.56 18.11
N GLY A 122 0.14 7.66 17.74
CA GLY A 122 0.23 8.25 16.41
C GLY A 122 1.68 8.56 16.03
N ASP A 123 1.92 8.83 14.75
CA ASP A 123 3.28 9.15 14.29
C ASP A 123 3.76 10.46 14.93
N THR A 124 4.95 10.42 15.56
CA THR A 124 5.52 11.56 16.28
C THR A 124 5.87 12.76 15.39
N ASN A 125 5.92 12.55 14.08
CA ASN A 125 6.17 13.61 13.09
C ASN A 125 4.88 14.26 12.58
N ASN A 126 3.72 13.75 12.98
CA ASN A 126 2.44 14.28 12.52
C ASN A 126 1.97 15.46 13.38
N PRO A 127 1.17 16.39 12.80
CA PRO A 127 0.51 17.45 13.55
C PRO A 127 -0.37 16.87 14.66
N GLU A 128 -0.53 17.62 15.76
CA GLU A 128 -1.34 17.20 16.91
C GLU A 128 -2.84 17.14 16.56
N TYR A 129 -3.58 16.34 17.34
CA TYR A 129 -5.07 16.36 17.40
C TYR A 129 -5.82 15.92 16.14
N TYR A 130 -5.20 15.09 15.28
CA TYR A 130 -5.86 14.51 14.12
C TYR A 130 -6.11 13.02 14.31
N SER A 131 -7.31 12.57 13.92
CA SER A 131 -7.66 11.14 13.93
C SER A 131 -6.95 10.40 12.78
N PRO A 132 -6.68 9.09 12.92
CA PRO A 132 -6.14 8.30 11.82
C PRO A 132 -7.17 8.10 10.70
N SER A 133 -6.68 7.90 9.48
CA SER A 133 -7.48 7.55 8.31
C SER A 133 -6.70 6.66 7.35
N SER A 134 -7.42 5.92 6.50
CA SER A 134 -6.82 5.04 5.51
C SER A 134 -7.69 4.90 4.28
N ASP A 135 -7.07 4.53 3.16
CA ASP A 135 -7.77 4.17 1.93
C ASP A 135 -7.05 3.01 1.25
N THR A 136 -7.77 2.23 0.43
CA THR A 136 -7.23 1.03 -0.23
C THR A 136 -7.74 0.88 -1.65
N ILE A 137 -6.89 0.31 -2.53
CA ILE A 137 -7.27 -0.06 -3.89
C ILE A 137 -6.66 -1.42 -4.24
N GLY A 138 -7.44 -2.27 -4.93
CA GLY A 138 -6.95 -3.55 -5.45
C GLY A 138 -6.13 -3.38 -6.72
N PHE A 139 -5.10 -4.22 -6.88
CA PHE A 139 -4.34 -4.34 -8.12
C PHE A 139 -4.00 -5.80 -8.39
N ASN A 140 -3.63 -6.13 -9.63
CA ASN A 140 -3.19 -7.46 -10.01
C ASN A 140 -1.72 -7.45 -10.39
N VAL A 141 -0.99 -8.47 -9.93
CA VAL A 141 0.40 -8.71 -10.30
C VAL A 141 0.46 -9.86 -11.30
N SER A 142 1.12 -9.63 -12.44
CA SER A 142 1.55 -10.65 -13.38
C SER A 142 3.01 -11.01 -13.12
N VAL A 143 3.35 -12.29 -13.27
CA VAL A 143 4.73 -12.76 -13.16
C VAL A 143 5.13 -13.33 -14.51
N PRO A 144 6.25 -12.88 -15.13
CA PRO A 144 6.76 -13.47 -16.34
C PRO A 144 7.03 -14.95 -16.18
N THR A 145 6.76 -15.72 -17.20
CA THR A 145 6.90 -17.17 -17.18
C THR A 145 7.83 -17.65 -18.29
N GLU A 146 8.53 -18.76 -18.05
CA GLU A 146 9.41 -19.41 -19.00
C GLU A 146 9.11 -20.92 -19.09
N ILE A 147 9.18 -21.47 -20.32
CA ILE A 147 9.13 -22.90 -20.54
C ILE A 147 10.56 -23.42 -20.69
N ILE A 148 10.98 -24.27 -19.78
CA ILE A 148 12.27 -24.93 -19.83
C ILE A 148 12.09 -26.35 -20.37
N PHE A 149 12.65 -26.63 -21.56
CA PHE A 149 12.68 -27.98 -22.10
C PHE A 149 13.81 -28.79 -21.43
N LEU A 150 13.43 -29.95 -20.88
CA LEU A 150 14.36 -30.89 -20.24
C LEU A 150 14.86 -31.98 -21.22
N THR A 151 14.06 -32.27 -22.25
CA THR A 151 14.48 -33.18 -23.31
C THR A 151 15.36 -32.44 -24.32
N PRO A 152 16.52 -32.97 -24.67
CA PRO A 152 17.36 -32.38 -25.71
C PRO A 152 16.64 -32.41 -27.06
N ASN A 153 16.96 -31.44 -27.92
CA ASN A 153 16.51 -31.44 -29.31
C ASN A 153 16.91 -32.75 -29.99
N GLY A 154 15.93 -33.66 -30.13
CA GLY A 154 16.15 -34.95 -30.75
C GLY A 154 15.52 -35.01 -32.12
N GLN A 155 16.09 -35.78 -33.04
CA GLN A 155 15.43 -36.23 -34.26
C GLN A 155 14.59 -37.45 -33.88
N ALA A 156 13.33 -37.41 -34.24
CA ALA A 156 12.47 -38.61 -34.17
C ALA A 156 12.38 -39.24 -35.58
N ASP A 157 12.58 -40.54 -35.65
CA ASP A 157 12.32 -41.30 -36.87
C ASP A 157 10.80 -41.33 -37.16
N ARG A 158 10.46 -41.50 -38.41
CA ARG A 158 9.07 -41.61 -38.84
C ARG A 158 8.38 -42.75 -38.06
N GLU A 159 7.14 -42.51 -37.62
CA GLU A 159 6.31 -43.47 -36.87
C GLU A 159 6.83 -43.85 -35.47
N THR A 160 7.79 -43.08 -34.92
CA THR A 160 8.22 -43.25 -33.53
C THR A 160 7.53 -42.24 -32.62
N THR A 161 7.29 -42.64 -31.37
CA THR A 161 6.76 -41.74 -30.34
C THR A 161 7.92 -40.92 -29.77
N MET A 162 7.78 -39.59 -29.80
CA MET A 162 8.70 -38.70 -29.13
C MET A 162 8.05 -38.18 -27.84
N THR A 163 8.78 -38.28 -26.73
CA THR A 163 8.37 -37.68 -25.47
C THR A 163 9.09 -36.34 -25.30
N LEU A 164 8.33 -35.30 -25.12
CA LEU A 164 8.84 -33.98 -24.75
C LEU A 164 8.63 -33.78 -23.25
N GLU A 165 9.68 -33.48 -22.53
CA GLU A 165 9.63 -33.15 -21.11
C GLU A 165 10.06 -31.70 -20.95
N GLY A 166 9.32 -30.97 -20.11
CA GLY A 166 9.60 -29.59 -19.79
C GLY A 166 8.95 -29.19 -18.50
N ARG A 167 9.30 -28.01 -18.03
CA ARG A 167 8.63 -27.35 -16.89
C ARG A 167 8.32 -25.91 -17.23
N LEU A 168 7.18 -25.45 -16.74
CA LEU A 168 6.80 -24.06 -16.77
C LEU A 168 7.20 -23.45 -15.43
N VAL A 169 7.97 -22.38 -15.45
CA VAL A 169 8.48 -21.71 -14.26
C VAL A 169 8.20 -20.22 -14.33
N ASP A 170 8.19 -19.56 -13.16
CA ASP A 170 8.24 -18.12 -13.06
C ASP A 170 9.69 -17.61 -13.15
N ILE A 171 9.87 -16.29 -13.10
CA ILE A 171 11.18 -15.62 -13.20
C ILE A 171 12.15 -16.01 -12.08
N VAL A 172 11.66 -16.51 -10.94
CA VAL A 172 12.46 -16.95 -9.79
C VAL A 172 12.56 -18.49 -9.71
N ASP A 173 12.30 -19.18 -10.83
CA ASP A 173 12.41 -20.64 -11.01
C ASP A 173 11.44 -21.49 -10.17
N ASN A 174 10.32 -20.92 -9.72
CA ASN A 174 9.25 -21.70 -9.10
C ASN A 174 8.42 -22.44 -10.16
N ASN A 175 8.15 -23.72 -9.94
CA ASN A 175 7.26 -24.48 -10.80
C ASN A 175 5.82 -23.96 -10.72
N LEU A 176 5.19 -23.79 -11.88
CA LEU A 176 3.79 -23.38 -12.01
C LEU A 176 2.92 -24.62 -12.32
N PRO A 177 2.34 -25.27 -11.30
CA PRO A 177 1.54 -26.46 -11.50
C PRO A 177 0.15 -26.14 -12.07
N ASN A 178 -0.46 -27.10 -12.74
CA ASN A 178 -1.85 -27.07 -13.23
C ASN A 178 -2.15 -25.99 -14.28
N LEU A 179 -1.14 -25.48 -14.98
CA LEU A 179 -1.32 -24.65 -16.16
C LEU A 179 -1.24 -25.47 -17.44
N THR A 180 -2.05 -25.09 -18.44
CA THR A 180 -2.04 -25.73 -19.75
C THR A 180 -0.92 -25.15 -20.60
N VAL A 181 -0.08 -26.01 -21.16
CA VAL A 181 0.95 -25.67 -22.14
C VAL A 181 0.52 -26.25 -23.48
N GLU A 182 0.43 -25.39 -24.51
CA GLU A 182 0.16 -25.83 -25.88
C GLU A 182 1.49 -26.02 -26.62
N ILE A 183 1.63 -27.19 -27.28
CA ILE A 183 2.82 -27.49 -28.08
C ILE A 183 2.42 -27.48 -29.55
N TRP A 184 3.06 -26.62 -30.30
CA TRP A 184 2.86 -26.51 -31.75
C TRP A 184 4.05 -27.15 -32.46
N LEU A 185 3.76 -28.08 -33.40
CA LEU A 185 4.75 -28.65 -34.32
C LEU A 185 4.67 -27.87 -35.63
N ASP A 186 5.64 -27.05 -35.90
CA ASP A 186 5.75 -26.31 -37.15
C ASP A 186 6.79 -26.96 -38.03
N GLY A 187 6.38 -27.36 -39.22
CA GLY A 187 7.28 -27.97 -40.21
C GLY A 187 6.59 -28.24 -41.52
N PRO A 188 7.30 -28.26 -42.65
CA PRO A 188 6.73 -28.65 -43.93
C PRO A 188 6.37 -30.16 -43.87
N TRP A 189 5.08 -30.43 -43.71
CA TRP A 189 4.55 -31.78 -43.96
C TRP A 189 4.74 -32.05 -45.42
N LEU A 190 5.78 -32.81 -45.81
CA LEU A 190 5.91 -33.27 -47.16
C LEU A 190 4.79 -34.30 -47.41
N PRO A 191 3.85 -34.03 -48.33
CA PRO A 191 2.83 -35.03 -48.70
C PRO A 191 3.54 -36.23 -49.34
N HIS A 192 3.08 -37.41 -49.03
CA HIS A 192 3.53 -38.68 -49.60
C HIS A 192 2.77 -38.98 -50.86
#